data_f088f37fe378633dfd8e13a13b5a57b3
#
_entry.id   f088f37fe378633dfd8e13a13b5a57b3
#
_cell.length_a   1.000
_cell.length_b   1.000
_cell.length_c   1.000
_cell.angle_alpha   90.00
_cell.angle_beta   90.00
_cell.angle_gamma   90.00
#
_symmetry.space_group_name_H-M   'P 1'
#
loop_
_entity.id
_entity.type
_entity.pdbx_description
1 polymer ?
#
loop_
_entity_poly.entity_id
_entity_poly.type
_entity_poly.pdbx_seq_one_letter_code
_entity_poly.pdbx_strand_id
1 'polypeptide(L)'
;LEVLKMSEYEEPGEITDEISLEDTLNALTDYAAEQGILENNSVVYRDLFDTRLMNCLMPRPSEVVKKFRGEYEKSPEDATAYFYKLSQDSDYIRRYRVCKDLKWITKTEYGDLDITVNLSKPEKDPKAIAAAKTMKQSGYPKCLLCMENVGYAGRINHPARNNHRIIPLTLNGESW
;
A
#
# COMPACT_ATOMS: atom_id res chain seq x y z
N LEU A 1 11.82 -0.70 19.93
CA LEU A 1 12.85 -1.58 20.54
C LEU A 1 12.37 -2.20 21.86
N GLU A 2 11.46 -1.60 22.61
CA GLU A 2 10.88 -2.19 23.84
C GLU A 2 9.82 -3.26 23.53
N VAL A 3 9.13 -3.18 22.42
CA VAL A 3 8.16 -4.21 22.00
C VAL A 3 8.84 -5.55 21.67
N LEU A 4 10.12 -5.52 21.32
CA LEU A 4 10.89 -6.74 21.06
C LEU A 4 11.45 -7.42 22.33
N LYS A 5 11.26 -6.82 23.51
CA LYS A 5 11.68 -7.42 24.80
C LYS A 5 10.55 -8.17 25.51
N MET A 6 9.36 -8.16 24.98
CA MET A 6 8.27 -8.97 25.48
C MET A 6 8.18 -10.27 24.68
N SER A 7 9.09 -11.21 24.93
CA SER A 7 8.70 -12.55 24.56
C SER A 7 9.51 -13.57 25.31
N GLU A 8 8.88 -14.12 26.25
CA GLU A 8 8.75 -15.58 26.21
C GLU A 8 7.89 -15.89 25.00
N TYR A 9 8.48 -16.40 23.95
CA TYR A 9 7.83 -16.78 22.71
C TYR A 9 7.03 -18.04 23.03
N GLU A 10 5.76 -17.86 23.38
CA GLU A 10 4.82 -18.96 23.31
C GLU A 10 4.62 -19.27 21.82
N GLU A 11 4.94 -20.49 21.40
CA GLU A 11 4.59 -20.92 20.05
C GLU A 11 3.11 -20.64 19.83
N PRO A 12 2.75 -19.93 18.74
CA PRO A 12 1.34 -19.68 18.46
C PRO A 12 0.66 -21.04 18.36
N GLY A 13 -0.34 -21.27 19.22
CA GLY A 13 -1.20 -22.42 19.12
C GLY A 13 -1.78 -22.52 17.72
N GLU A 14 -2.20 -23.69 17.29
CA GLU A 14 -2.85 -23.87 15.97
C GLU A 14 -3.91 -22.78 15.80
N ILE A 15 -3.70 -21.90 14.83
CA ILE A 15 -4.69 -20.89 14.46
C ILE A 15 -5.81 -21.64 13.75
N THR A 16 -6.85 -21.96 14.51
CA THR A 16 -8.01 -22.73 14.02
C THR A 16 -9.03 -21.86 13.30
N ASP A 17 -8.96 -20.54 13.47
CA ASP A 17 -9.82 -19.58 12.80
C ASP A 17 -9.00 -18.74 11.81
N GLU A 18 -9.44 -18.65 10.56
CA GLU A 18 -8.87 -17.77 9.55
C GLU A 18 -9.12 -16.31 9.95
N ILE A 19 -8.19 -15.73 10.70
CA ILE A 19 -8.19 -14.30 10.96
C ILE A 19 -7.80 -13.59 9.67
N SER A 20 -8.69 -12.77 9.14
CA SER A 20 -8.40 -12.03 7.92
C SER A 20 -7.32 -10.96 8.16
N LEU A 21 -6.52 -10.66 7.14
CA LEU A 21 -5.55 -9.56 7.18
C LEU A 21 -6.25 -8.25 7.55
N GLU A 22 -7.44 -8.02 7.02
CA GLU A 22 -8.24 -6.83 7.31
C GLU A 22 -8.61 -6.71 8.78
N ASP A 23 -9.10 -7.79 9.40
CA ASP A 23 -9.47 -7.77 10.81
C ASP A 23 -8.26 -7.50 11.69
N THR A 24 -7.12 -8.11 11.36
CA THR A 24 -5.85 -7.88 12.06
C THR A 24 -5.41 -6.42 11.95
N LEU A 25 -5.41 -5.84 10.76
CA LEU A 25 -5.01 -4.44 10.54
C LEU A 25 -5.98 -3.47 11.20
N ASN A 26 -7.28 -3.76 11.18
CA ASN A 26 -8.28 -2.96 11.87
C ASN A 26 -8.04 -2.99 13.38
N ALA A 27 -7.87 -4.16 13.98
CA ALA A 27 -7.61 -4.30 15.41
C ALA A 27 -6.33 -3.56 15.84
N LEU A 28 -5.24 -3.70 15.08
CA LEU A 28 -3.98 -2.98 15.37
C LEU A 28 -4.13 -1.47 15.22
N THR A 29 -4.92 -1.02 14.25
CA THR A 29 -5.15 0.40 14.02
C THR A 29 -6.07 1.00 15.08
N ASP A 30 -7.08 0.26 15.52
CA ASP A 30 -7.96 0.66 16.63
C ASP A 30 -7.16 0.77 17.92
N TYR A 31 -6.33 -0.23 18.23
CA TYR A 31 -5.43 -0.17 19.37
C TYR A 31 -4.49 1.05 19.30
N ALA A 32 -3.91 1.33 18.13
CA ALA A 32 -3.04 2.50 17.96
C ALA A 32 -3.79 3.83 18.17
N ALA A 33 -5.06 3.90 17.77
CA ALA A 33 -5.90 5.06 18.01
C ALA A 33 -6.21 5.23 19.50
N GLU A 34 -6.56 4.16 20.21
CA GLU A 34 -6.83 4.17 21.66
C GLU A 34 -5.59 4.55 22.48
N GLN A 35 -4.42 4.10 22.07
CA GLN A 35 -3.15 4.44 22.72
C GLN A 35 -2.61 5.83 22.37
N GLY A 36 -3.31 6.60 21.53
CA GLY A 36 -2.86 7.93 21.11
C GLY A 36 -1.62 7.90 20.20
N ILE A 37 -1.31 6.77 19.56
CA ILE A 37 -0.21 6.63 18.61
C ILE A 37 -0.56 7.33 17.29
N LEU A 38 -1.84 7.38 16.93
CA LEU A 38 -2.33 8.14 15.79
C LEU A 38 -2.54 9.59 16.21
N GLU A 39 -2.01 10.54 15.42
CA GLU A 39 -2.30 11.98 15.63
C GLU A 39 -3.80 12.29 15.53
N ASN A 40 -4.50 11.52 14.71
CA ASN A 40 -5.90 11.71 14.42
C ASN A 40 -6.48 10.36 13.95
N ASN A 41 -7.67 10.02 14.40
CA ASN A 41 -8.37 8.78 14.01
C ASN A 41 -9.16 8.95 12.70
N SER A 42 -8.56 9.61 11.70
CA SER A 42 -9.14 9.71 10.35
C SER A 42 -8.64 8.59 9.44
N VAL A 43 -9.39 8.32 8.37
CA VAL A 43 -9.02 7.30 7.36
C VAL A 43 -7.60 7.51 6.84
N VAL A 44 -7.16 8.76 6.65
CA VAL A 44 -5.82 9.08 6.16
C VAL A 44 -4.73 8.62 7.13
N TYR A 45 -4.89 8.88 8.44
CA TYR A 45 -3.90 8.48 9.44
C TYR A 45 -3.92 6.97 9.69
N ARG A 46 -5.09 6.36 9.62
CA ARG A 46 -5.24 4.89 9.68
C ARG A 46 -4.50 4.24 8.50
N ASP A 47 -4.66 4.76 7.30
CA ASP A 47 -3.97 4.27 6.10
C ASP A 47 -2.46 4.46 6.17
N LEU A 48 -1.99 5.54 6.76
CA LEU A 48 -0.55 5.76 6.96
C LEU A 48 0.03 4.81 8.01
N PHE A 49 -0.73 4.50 9.04
CA PHE A 49 -0.31 3.56 10.07
C PHE A 49 -0.25 2.14 9.51
N ASP A 50 -1.28 1.71 8.79
CA ASP A 50 -1.30 0.44 8.04
C ASP A 50 -0.08 0.33 7.11
N THR A 51 0.17 1.36 6.31
CA THR A 51 1.36 1.41 5.44
C THR A 51 2.67 1.24 6.23
N ARG A 52 2.78 1.80 7.43
CA ARG A 52 3.96 1.64 8.29
C ARG A 52 4.11 0.22 8.80
N LEU A 53 3.00 -0.42 9.21
CA LEU A 53 3.00 -1.82 9.64
C LEU A 53 3.46 -2.72 8.50
N MET A 54 2.85 -2.59 7.35
CA MET A 54 3.21 -3.41 6.18
C MET A 54 4.64 -3.18 5.71
N ASN A 55 5.17 -1.96 5.85
CA ASN A 55 6.58 -1.67 5.55
C ASN A 55 7.57 -2.48 6.37
N CYS A 56 7.21 -2.84 7.60
CA CYS A 56 8.07 -3.69 8.44
C CYS A 56 8.14 -5.12 7.91
N LEU A 57 7.09 -5.58 7.25
CA LEU A 57 6.94 -6.95 6.76
C LEU A 57 7.36 -7.11 5.30
N MET A 58 7.32 -6.02 4.53
CA MET A 58 7.64 -6.05 3.10
C MET A 58 9.09 -6.44 2.84
N PRO A 59 9.35 -7.32 1.87
CA PRO A 59 10.69 -7.62 1.43
C PRO A 59 11.39 -6.37 0.86
N ARG A 60 12.71 -6.41 0.81
CA ARG A 60 13.50 -5.32 0.23
C ARG A 60 13.22 -5.19 -1.26
N PRO A 61 13.31 -3.98 -1.85
CA PRO A 61 13.10 -3.78 -3.28
C PRO A 61 13.92 -4.71 -4.16
N SER A 62 15.18 -4.94 -3.80
CA SER A 62 16.07 -5.86 -4.53
C SER A 62 15.59 -7.31 -4.52
N GLU A 63 14.98 -7.75 -3.45
CA GLU A 63 14.43 -9.11 -3.33
C GLU A 63 13.18 -9.26 -4.18
N VAL A 64 12.30 -8.25 -4.16
CA VAL A 64 11.09 -8.21 -5.00
C VAL A 64 11.47 -8.22 -6.48
N VAL A 65 12.41 -7.36 -6.88
CA VAL A 65 12.89 -7.29 -8.28
C VAL A 65 13.53 -8.61 -8.71
N LYS A 66 14.36 -9.21 -7.84
CA LYS A 66 14.98 -10.52 -8.13
C LYS A 66 13.92 -11.59 -8.35
N LYS A 67 12.93 -11.66 -7.46
CA LYS A 67 11.86 -12.66 -7.56
C LYS A 67 10.99 -12.40 -8.78
N PHE A 68 10.60 -11.15 -9.04
CA PHE A 68 9.83 -10.78 -10.21
C PHE A 68 10.53 -11.20 -11.50
N ARG A 69 11.85 -10.96 -11.63
CA ARG A 69 12.63 -11.38 -12.81
C ARG A 69 12.67 -12.90 -12.95
N GLY A 70 12.87 -13.62 -11.85
CA GLY A 70 12.86 -15.09 -11.87
C GLY A 70 11.50 -15.68 -12.29
N GLU A 71 10.38 -15.04 -11.91
CA GLU A 71 9.06 -15.43 -12.40
C GLU A 71 8.88 -15.03 -13.87
N TYR A 72 9.39 -13.87 -14.29
CA TYR A 72 9.33 -13.41 -15.69
C TYR A 72 10.09 -14.31 -16.66
N GLU A 73 11.20 -14.93 -16.22
CA GLU A 73 11.93 -15.94 -17.01
C GLU A 73 11.10 -17.20 -17.28
N LYS A 74 10.09 -17.49 -16.43
CA LYS A 74 9.15 -18.58 -16.64
C LYS A 74 8.04 -18.15 -17.59
N SER A 75 7.33 -17.11 -17.24
CA SER A 75 6.33 -16.44 -18.08
C SER A 75 6.03 -15.01 -17.59
N PRO A 76 5.62 -14.08 -18.47
CA PRO A 76 5.12 -12.76 -18.06
C PRO A 76 3.91 -12.85 -17.14
N GLU A 77 3.06 -13.85 -17.31
CA GLU A 77 1.88 -14.12 -16.51
C GLU A 77 2.25 -14.45 -15.06
N ASP A 78 3.27 -15.32 -14.86
CA ASP A 78 3.76 -15.66 -13.52
C ASP A 78 4.33 -14.44 -12.79
N ALA A 79 5.06 -13.59 -13.50
CA ALA A 79 5.62 -12.35 -12.94
C ALA A 79 4.51 -11.37 -12.50
N THR A 80 3.50 -11.18 -13.33
CA THR A 80 2.37 -10.29 -13.01
C THR A 80 1.51 -10.88 -11.91
N ALA A 81 1.27 -12.18 -11.89
CA ALA A 81 0.56 -12.86 -10.82
C ALA A 81 1.30 -12.73 -9.47
N TYR A 82 2.61 -12.93 -9.47
CA TYR A 82 3.43 -12.70 -8.27
C TYR A 82 3.30 -11.27 -7.75
N PHE A 83 3.44 -10.27 -8.64
CA PHE A 83 3.39 -8.87 -8.22
C PHE A 83 2.00 -8.45 -7.76
N TYR A 84 0.96 -8.96 -8.42
CA TYR A 84 -0.43 -8.76 -8.00
C TYR A 84 -0.70 -9.37 -6.62
N LYS A 85 -0.23 -10.61 -6.41
CA LYS A 85 -0.34 -11.27 -5.09
C LYS A 85 0.39 -10.50 -4.01
N LEU A 86 1.62 -10.04 -4.27
CA LEU A 86 2.38 -9.21 -3.33
C LEU A 86 1.61 -7.94 -2.97
N SER A 87 0.97 -7.31 -3.95
CA SER A 87 0.18 -6.09 -3.75
C SER A 87 -1.09 -6.34 -2.93
N GLN A 88 -1.65 -7.54 -2.99
CA GLN A 88 -2.78 -7.95 -2.15
C GLN A 88 -2.33 -8.30 -0.73
N ASP A 89 -1.30 -9.14 -0.59
CA ASP A 89 -0.79 -9.62 0.69
C ASP A 89 -0.22 -8.48 1.56
N SER A 90 0.24 -7.40 0.92
CA SER A 90 0.75 -6.20 1.60
C SER A 90 -0.32 -5.13 1.86
N ASP A 91 -1.58 -5.40 1.59
CA ASP A 91 -2.70 -4.43 1.63
C ASP A 91 -2.48 -3.15 0.80
N TYR A 92 -1.54 -3.18 -0.15
CA TYR A 92 -1.36 -2.06 -1.10
C TYR A 92 -2.62 -1.89 -1.96
N ILE A 93 -3.15 -3.00 -2.48
CA ILE A 93 -4.50 -3.06 -3.05
C ILE A 93 -5.44 -3.34 -1.88
N ARG A 94 -6.01 -2.30 -1.31
CA ARG A 94 -7.00 -2.43 -0.23
C ARG A 94 -8.26 -3.12 -0.73
N ARG A 95 -8.16 -4.42 -0.81
CA ARG A 95 -9.14 -5.31 -1.45
C ARG A 95 -10.55 -5.10 -0.90
N TYR A 96 -10.67 -4.97 0.39
CA TYR A 96 -11.91 -4.69 1.09
C TYR A 96 -12.59 -3.39 0.60
N ARG A 97 -11.82 -2.33 0.33
CA ARG A 97 -12.37 -1.09 -0.22
C ARG A 97 -12.67 -1.22 -1.70
N VAL A 98 -11.78 -1.86 -2.45
CA VAL A 98 -11.94 -2.08 -3.90
C VAL A 98 -13.17 -2.93 -4.22
N CYS A 99 -13.54 -3.87 -3.34
CA CYS A 99 -14.77 -4.64 -3.48
C CYS A 99 -16.05 -3.80 -3.37
N LYS A 100 -15.97 -2.58 -2.82
CA LYS A 100 -17.09 -1.63 -2.76
C LYS A 100 -17.25 -0.80 -4.03
N ASP A 101 -16.23 -0.78 -4.90
CA ASP A 101 -16.28 -0.04 -6.15
C ASP A 101 -17.31 -0.64 -7.09
N LEU A 102 -18.15 0.22 -7.67
CA LEU A 102 -19.12 -0.20 -8.66
C LEU A 102 -18.46 -0.21 -10.04
N LYS A 103 -18.64 -1.30 -10.78
CA LYS A 103 -18.08 -1.47 -12.12
C LYS A 103 -19.13 -2.05 -13.04
N TRP A 104 -19.25 -1.48 -14.23
CA TRP A 104 -20.09 -2.01 -15.29
C TRP A 104 -19.59 -1.58 -16.68
N ILE A 105 -20.04 -2.31 -17.69
CA ILE A 105 -19.72 -2.01 -19.08
C ILE A 105 -20.96 -1.38 -19.73
N THR A 106 -20.79 -0.26 -20.40
CA THR A 106 -21.82 0.39 -21.19
C THR A 106 -21.44 0.33 -22.67
N LYS A 107 -22.34 -0.21 -23.48
CA LYS A 107 -22.15 -0.27 -24.93
C LYS A 107 -22.47 1.08 -25.56
N THR A 108 -21.59 1.56 -26.41
CA THR A 108 -21.78 2.78 -27.20
C THR A 108 -21.54 2.51 -28.68
N GLU A 109 -21.89 3.46 -29.52
CA GLU A 109 -21.61 3.39 -30.96
C GLU A 109 -20.10 3.41 -31.29
N TYR A 110 -19.25 3.85 -30.34
CA TYR A 110 -17.80 3.92 -30.48
C TYR A 110 -17.07 2.73 -29.85
N GLY A 111 -17.80 1.79 -29.24
CA GLY A 111 -17.27 0.64 -28.52
C GLY A 111 -17.77 0.55 -27.09
N ASP A 112 -17.22 -0.43 -26.38
CA ASP A 112 -17.57 -0.67 -24.99
C ASP A 112 -16.79 0.27 -24.05
N LEU A 113 -17.50 0.89 -23.10
CA LEU A 113 -16.90 1.74 -22.06
C LEU A 113 -16.97 1.03 -20.71
N ASP A 114 -15.81 0.87 -20.08
CA ASP A 114 -15.70 0.45 -18.69
C ASP A 114 -15.96 1.64 -17.76
N ILE A 115 -17.05 1.58 -17.02
CA ILE A 115 -17.42 2.61 -16.06
C ILE A 115 -17.12 2.09 -14.64
N THR A 116 -16.44 2.94 -13.86
CA THR A 116 -16.11 2.63 -12.47
C THR A 116 -16.49 3.81 -11.58
N VAL A 117 -17.24 3.53 -10.51
CA VAL A 117 -17.46 4.49 -9.41
C VAL A 117 -16.56 4.06 -8.25
N ASN A 118 -15.50 4.82 -8.02
CA ASN A 118 -14.54 4.57 -6.97
C ASN A 118 -15.09 5.00 -5.61
N LEU A 119 -15.64 4.07 -4.85
CA LEU A 119 -16.07 4.26 -3.47
C LEU A 119 -14.92 3.98 -2.48
N SER A 120 -13.85 3.36 -2.96
CA SER A 120 -12.67 2.98 -2.17
C SER A 120 -11.72 4.13 -1.87
N LYS A 121 -11.77 5.22 -2.64
CA LYS A 121 -10.91 6.38 -2.43
C LYS A 121 -11.55 7.35 -1.44
N PRO A 122 -10.85 7.73 -0.36
CA PRO A 122 -11.31 8.80 0.50
C PRO A 122 -11.39 10.11 -0.31
N GLU A 123 -12.41 10.90 -0.06
CA GLU A 123 -12.49 12.24 -0.64
C GLU A 123 -11.27 13.07 -0.26
N LYS A 124 -10.75 13.81 -1.22
CA LYS A 124 -9.65 14.73 -0.94
C LYS A 124 -10.16 15.86 -0.07
N ASP A 125 -9.57 16.02 1.12
CA ASP A 125 -9.88 17.14 1.99
C ASP A 125 -9.58 18.48 1.27
N PRO A 126 -10.57 19.34 1.04
CA PRO A 126 -10.37 20.64 0.40
C PRO A 126 -9.36 21.52 1.13
N LYS A 127 -9.29 21.40 2.46
CA LYS A 127 -8.32 22.15 3.30
C LYS A 127 -6.89 21.64 3.04
N ALA A 128 -6.70 20.32 2.94
CA ALA A 128 -5.40 19.74 2.60
C ALA A 128 -4.94 20.13 1.20
N ILE A 129 -5.87 20.23 0.22
CA ILE A 129 -5.57 20.70 -1.14
C ILE A 129 -5.14 22.18 -1.11
N ALA A 130 -5.85 23.01 -0.37
CA ALA A 130 -5.53 24.44 -0.24
C ALA A 130 -4.17 24.63 0.46
N ALA A 131 -3.90 23.90 1.54
CA ALA A 131 -2.63 23.93 2.24
C ALA A 131 -1.46 23.47 1.36
N ALA A 132 -1.67 22.42 0.55
CA ALA A 132 -0.63 21.91 -0.37
C ALA A 132 -0.19 22.94 -1.42
N LYS A 133 -1.07 23.88 -1.80
CA LYS A 133 -0.72 24.97 -2.73
C LYS A 133 0.24 26.00 -2.13
N THR A 134 0.21 26.17 -0.82
CA THR A 134 1.02 27.15 -0.08
C THR A 134 2.27 26.54 0.55
N MET A 135 2.36 25.21 0.59
CA MET A 135 3.55 24.54 1.13
C MET A 135 4.76 24.78 0.22
N LYS A 136 5.88 25.20 0.84
CA LYS A 136 7.17 25.19 0.16
C LYS A 136 7.45 23.79 -0.35
N GLN A 137 7.65 23.66 -1.66
CA GLN A 137 8.09 22.39 -2.23
C GLN A 137 9.44 22.02 -1.61
N SER A 138 9.51 20.83 -1.02
CA SER A 138 10.80 20.24 -0.66
C SER A 138 11.56 20.05 -1.97
N GLY A 139 12.76 20.64 -2.07
CA GLY A 139 13.47 20.70 -3.35
C GLY A 139 13.83 19.34 -3.95
N TYR A 140 13.77 18.25 -3.16
CA TYR A 140 14.21 16.93 -3.60
C TYR A 140 13.68 15.84 -2.65
N PRO A 141 13.28 14.65 -3.16
CA PRO A 141 13.08 14.35 -4.58
C PRO A 141 11.74 14.89 -5.10
N LYS A 142 11.73 15.42 -6.31
CA LYS A 142 10.53 16.05 -6.91
C LYS A 142 9.48 15.01 -7.34
N CYS A 143 9.89 13.82 -7.69
CA CYS A 143 9.04 12.75 -8.20
C CYS A 143 9.24 11.48 -7.37
N LEU A 144 8.13 10.88 -6.90
CA LEU A 144 8.18 9.63 -6.15
C LEU A 144 8.64 8.43 -7.01
N LEU A 145 8.47 8.52 -8.33
CA LEU A 145 8.86 7.47 -9.27
C LEU A 145 10.33 7.55 -9.70
N CYS A 146 11.08 8.55 -9.22
CA CYS A 146 12.50 8.65 -9.51
C CYS A 146 13.30 7.53 -8.85
N MET A 147 14.38 7.09 -9.51
CA MET A 147 15.25 6.01 -9.02
C MET A 147 15.83 6.28 -7.63
N GLU A 148 16.01 7.54 -7.27
CA GLU A 148 16.48 7.98 -5.95
C GLU A 148 15.51 7.63 -4.82
N ASN A 149 14.24 7.37 -5.15
CA ASN A 149 13.22 6.96 -4.20
C ASN A 149 13.10 5.44 -4.01
N VAL A 150 13.94 4.64 -4.63
CA VAL A 150 13.91 3.19 -4.46
C VAL A 150 14.01 2.84 -2.97
N GLY A 151 13.03 2.07 -2.50
CA GLY A 151 12.91 1.72 -1.08
C GLY A 151 12.32 2.83 -0.20
N TYR A 152 11.91 3.97 -0.77
CA TYR A 152 11.28 5.04 -0.01
C TYR A 152 9.98 4.57 0.62
N ALA A 153 9.85 4.77 1.92
CA ALA A 153 8.70 4.35 2.73
C ALA A 153 7.97 5.53 3.38
N GLY A 154 8.26 6.76 2.94
CA GLY A 154 7.74 7.98 3.56
C GLY A 154 8.51 8.44 4.79
N ARG A 155 8.27 9.68 5.18
CA ARG A 155 8.78 10.32 6.39
C ARG A 155 7.63 10.96 7.15
N ILE A 156 7.83 11.30 8.41
CA ILE A 156 6.79 11.91 9.26
C ILE A 156 6.18 13.15 8.61
N ASN A 157 6.99 14.03 8.05
CA ASN A 157 6.57 15.29 7.41
C ASN A 157 6.30 15.15 5.91
N HIS A 158 6.50 13.99 5.32
CA HIS A 158 6.25 13.72 3.91
C HIS A 158 5.90 12.23 3.72
N PRO A 159 4.71 11.81 4.14
CA PRO A 159 4.32 10.42 4.10
C PRO A 159 4.14 9.94 2.65
N ALA A 160 4.51 8.69 2.41
CA ALA A 160 4.32 8.01 1.12
C ALA A 160 2.85 7.66 0.81
N ARG A 161 1.92 8.03 1.68
CA ARG A 161 0.51 7.66 1.62
C ARG A 161 0.33 6.15 1.50
N ASN A 162 -0.15 5.67 0.35
CA ASN A 162 -0.45 4.26 0.13
C ASN A 162 0.76 3.45 -0.36
N ASN A 163 1.94 4.05 -0.48
CA ASN A 163 3.12 3.35 -0.94
C ASN A 163 3.88 2.75 0.24
N HIS A 164 3.99 1.44 0.28
CA HIS A 164 4.81 0.77 1.28
C HIS A 164 6.29 0.97 0.98
N ARG A 165 6.69 0.72 -0.25
CA ARG A 165 8.03 1.00 -0.76
C ARG A 165 7.97 1.32 -2.25
N ILE A 166 8.88 2.17 -2.71
CA ILE A 166 9.06 2.40 -4.14
C ILE A 166 9.93 1.28 -4.69
N ILE A 167 9.40 0.53 -5.64
CA ILE A 167 10.07 -0.62 -6.27
C ILE A 167 10.01 -0.42 -7.78
N PRO A 168 11.13 -0.13 -8.45
CA PRO A 168 11.17 -0.01 -9.90
C PRO A 168 11.19 -1.40 -10.54
N LEU A 169 10.31 -1.62 -11.48
CA LEU A 169 10.29 -2.80 -12.32
C LEU A 169 10.58 -2.40 -13.76
N THR A 170 11.35 -3.23 -14.48
CA THR A 170 11.61 -3.05 -15.90
C THR A 170 10.95 -4.17 -16.66
N LEU A 171 10.03 -3.81 -17.55
CA LEU A 171 9.31 -4.69 -18.45
C LEU A 171 9.57 -4.26 -19.87
N ASN A 172 10.00 -5.20 -20.73
CA ASN A 172 10.27 -4.94 -22.15
C ASN A 172 11.19 -3.73 -22.42
N GLY A 173 12.16 -3.48 -21.52
CA GLY A 173 13.06 -2.34 -21.60
C GLY A 173 12.50 -1.01 -21.06
N GLU A 174 11.24 -0.97 -20.64
CA GLU A 174 10.61 0.19 -20.04
C GLU A 174 10.58 0.06 -18.51
N SER A 175 10.76 1.19 -17.81
CA SER A 175 10.70 1.26 -16.34
C SER A 175 9.28 1.58 -15.87
N TRP A 176 8.84 0.84 -14.89
CA TRP A 176 7.50 0.95 -14.28
C TRP A 176 7.63 1.16 -12.76
#